data_f799b028b1dbdcf07622676a310ce421
#
_entry.id   f799b028b1dbdcf07622676a310ce421
#
_cell.length_a   1.000
_cell.length_b   1.000
_cell.length_c   1.000
_cell.angle_alpha   90.00
_cell.angle_beta   90.00
_cell.angle_gamma   90.00
#
_symmetry.space_group_name_H-M   'P 1'
#
loop_
_entity.id
_entity.type
_entity.pdbx_description
1 polymer ?
#
loop_
_entity_poly.entity_id
_entity_poly.type
_entity_poly.pdbx_seq_one_letter_code
_entity_poly.pdbx_strand_id
1 'polypeptide(L)'
;MERRVFGKSLVGGAVAAGIAAGLSTEQAVPQAARTLKPKKNLEMHVGGDYHSIAGGPGADMTAKSNLEYNLRHGVKHLTAQVRKLGPDGAWDADELKRMKDNCDKAGMNFEAIRMDADYIMLRPGSERDRRLEAIIGNIQKASQVGVKVVTHHWTVIPIRRNARQDGRGGVTYAAFKLEENWKDLPVGTAGKVSSDDYWERITTFLHAVIPVCKQYDVRMAAHPYDPPGLPFGYQGAENWDSPSIFEGYKKYEAIVDSPYNGFQLCLGTTAEGLRNPATEVIPIVQYLAGRGKVHQIHMRNIKGGLNNFAEVYPDEGEMDFLKIMRILRDSPFNMSICPDHMPTHSEDPGRLQAYAFGYGYIKALIHAVNSEV
;
A
#
# COMPACT_ATOMS: atom_id res chain seq x y z
N MET A 1 -35.94 -5.33 -69.24
CA MET A 1 -35.05 -4.37 -69.90
C MET A 1 -33.86 -4.18 -69.04
N GLU A 2 -32.88 -4.87 -69.32
CA GLU A 2 -31.50 -4.51 -69.83
C GLU A 2 -30.64 -3.92 -68.74
N ARG A 3 -29.67 -4.69 -68.20
CA ARG A 3 -28.24 -4.85 -68.71
C ARG A 3 -27.43 -3.57 -68.50
N ARG A 4 -26.29 -3.57 -67.90
CA ARG A 4 -24.96 -4.22 -67.97
C ARG A 4 -24.08 -3.71 -66.88
N VAL A 5 -23.34 -4.50 -66.15
CA VAL A 5 -22.08 -5.23 -66.36
C VAL A 5 -20.84 -4.36 -66.63
N PHE A 6 -19.79 -4.70 -65.91
CA PHE A 6 -18.33 -4.57 -66.03
C PHE A 6 -17.57 -3.46 -65.33
N GLY A 7 -16.58 -3.95 -64.63
CA GLY A 7 -15.27 -3.39 -64.50
C GLY A 7 -14.42 -4.12 -63.46
N LYS A 8 -13.68 -5.16 -63.90
CA LYS A 8 -12.58 -5.82 -63.17
C LYS A 8 -11.32 -4.95 -63.22
N SER A 9 -10.50 -4.95 -62.19
CA SER A 9 -9.04 -5.00 -62.20
C SER A 9 -8.56 -5.26 -60.78
N LEU A 10 -8.02 -6.36 -60.41
CA LEU A 10 -6.68 -6.97 -60.57
C LEU A 10 -5.57 -6.16 -59.91
N VAL A 11 -5.06 -6.78 -58.86
CA VAL A 11 -3.74 -7.31 -58.56
C VAL A 11 -2.88 -6.45 -57.62
N GLY A 12 -2.48 -7.04 -56.55
CA GLY A 12 -1.39 -6.61 -55.67
C GLY A 12 -1.26 -7.55 -54.50
N GLY A 13 -0.77 -8.76 -54.73
CA GLY A 13 -0.43 -9.70 -53.65
C GLY A 13 0.79 -9.19 -52.89
N ALA A 14 0.68 -9.08 -51.58
CA ALA A 14 1.81 -9.03 -50.66
C ALA A 14 1.78 -10.27 -49.82
N VAL A 15 2.76 -11.12 -50.03
CA VAL A 15 3.06 -12.31 -49.26
C VAL A 15 3.47 -11.86 -47.87
N ALA A 16 2.61 -12.01 -46.87
CA ALA A 16 2.99 -11.90 -45.48
C ALA A 16 3.64 -13.22 -45.04
N ALA A 17 4.97 -13.23 -45.03
CA ALA A 17 5.73 -14.29 -44.40
C ALA A 17 5.41 -14.32 -42.91
N GLY A 18 4.71 -15.34 -42.43
CA GLY A 18 4.44 -15.59 -41.06
C GLY A 18 5.76 -15.91 -40.32
N ILE A 19 6.23 -14.99 -39.50
CA ILE A 19 7.19 -15.31 -38.46
C ILE A 19 6.35 -15.83 -37.30
N ALA A 20 6.23 -17.15 -37.21
CA ALA A 20 5.81 -17.83 -36.00
C ALA A 20 6.95 -17.70 -34.99
N ALA A 21 6.97 -16.60 -34.24
CA ALA A 21 7.78 -16.50 -33.02
C ALA A 21 7.13 -17.46 -32.03
N GLY A 22 7.76 -18.60 -31.81
CA GLY A 22 7.46 -19.51 -30.73
C GLY A 22 7.60 -18.75 -29.42
N LEU A 23 6.50 -18.34 -28.83
CA LEU A 23 6.43 -17.96 -27.44
C LEU A 23 6.67 -19.25 -26.63
N SER A 24 7.93 -19.52 -26.32
CA SER A 24 8.27 -20.43 -25.24
C SER A 24 7.69 -19.83 -23.97
N THR A 25 6.60 -20.38 -23.48
CA THR A 25 6.15 -20.19 -22.13
C THR A 25 7.19 -20.80 -21.20
N GLU A 26 8.27 -20.09 -20.92
CA GLU A 26 9.05 -20.35 -19.72
C GLU A 26 8.10 -20.09 -18.56
N GLN A 27 7.55 -21.15 -18.02
CA GLN A 27 6.92 -21.12 -16.71
C GLN A 27 7.99 -20.64 -15.75
N ALA A 28 7.85 -19.39 -15.29
CA ALA A 28 8.70 -18.84 -14.25
C ALA A 28 8.56 -19.75 -13.02
N VAL A 29 9.57 -20.57 -12.78
CA VAL A 29 9.68 -21.36 -11.56
C VAL A 29 9.64 -20.37 -10.40
N PRO A 30 8.73 -20.52 -9.42
CA PRO A 30 8.68 -19.62 -8.27
C PRO A 30 10.07 -19.61 -7.62
N GLN A 31 10.72 -18.46 -7.66
CA GLN A 31 12.05 -18.30 -7.06
C GLN A 31 11.90 -18.57 -5.57
N ALA A 32 12.48 -19.66 -5.08
CA ALA A 32 12.42 -20.05 -3.68
C ALA A 32 12.80 -18.87 -2.79
N ALA A 33 12.09 -18.69 -1.67
CA ALA A 33 12.41 -17.65 -0.70
C ALA A 33 13.91 -17.73 -0.35
N ARG A 34 14.65 -16.63 -0.56
CA ARG A 34 16.05 -16.58 -0.24
C ARG A 34 16.22 -16.80 1.25
N THR A 35 17.16 -17.66 1.63
CA THR A 35 17.56 -17.80 3.03
C THR A 35 18.19 -16.49 3.48
N LEU A 36 17.52 -15.78 4.36
CA LEU A 36 18.01 -14.53 4.93
C LEU A 36 19.12 -14.83 5.94
N LYS A 37 20.19 -14.05 5.88
CA LYS A 37 21.32 -14.16 6.81
C LYS A 37 21.39 -12.89 7.66
N PRO A 38 21.67 -13.01 8.96
CA PRO A 38 21.83 -11.86 9.84
C PRO A 38 22.90 -10.89 9.30
N LYS A 39 22.53 -9.61 9.21
CA LYS A 39 23.41 -8.53 8.76
C LYS A 39 22.96 -7.20 9.36
N LYS A 40 23.86 -6.24 9.54
CA LYS A 40 23.44 -4.86 9.86
C LYS A 40 22.66 -4.28 8.70
N ASN A 41 21.56 -3.61 9.03
CA ASN A 41 20.74 -2.88 8.08
C ASN A 41 20.59 -1.42 8.54
N LEU A 42 21.53 -0.58 8.10
CA LEU A 42 21.59 0.84 8.46
C LEU A 42 20.67 1.71 7.58
N GLU A 43 20.10 1.13 6.53
CA GLU A 43 19.15 1.83 5.66
C GLU A 43 17.71 1.78 6.19
N MET A 44 17.40 0.77 7.02
CA MET A 44 16.10 0.66 7.67
C MET A 44 15.92 1.78 8.70
N HIS A 45 14.85 2.56 8.60
CA HIS A 45 14.66 3.75 9.43
C HIS A 45 13.19 3.97 9.81
N VAL A 46 12.96 4.84 10.81
CA VAL A 46 11.63 5.29 11.18
C VAL A 46 11.17 6.41 10.24
N GLY A 47 9.89 6.37 9.82
CA GLY A 47 9.25 7.39 9.01
C GLY A 47 8.01 7.98 9.66
N GLY A 48 7.71 9.23 9.35
CA GLY A 48 6.41 9.86 9.58
C GLY A 48 5.51 9.70 8.35
N ASP A 49 4.21 9.68 8.58
CA ASP A 49 3.25 9.56 7.49
C ASP A 49 1.96 10.37 7.73
N TYR A 50 0.99 10.18 6.87
CA TYR A 50 -0.29 10.88 6.90
C TYR A 50 -1.18 10.56 8.12
N HIS A 51 -0.83 9.61 8.97
CA HIS A 51 -1.51 9.34 10.21
C HIS A 51 -0.97 10.19 11.37
N SER A 52 0.33 10.46 11.37
CA SER A 52 1.08 11.13 12.43
C SER A 52 1.29 12.62 12.18
N ILE A 53 0.22 13.36 11.85
CA ILE A 53 0.30 14.76 11.45
C ILE A 53 0.04 15.70 12.63
N ALA A 54 1.04 16.54 12.96
CA ALA A 54 0.83 17.67 13.84
C ALA A 54 -0.10 18.70 13.18
N GLY A 55 -1.24 18.96 13.78
CA GLY A 55 -2.31 19.78 13.21
C GLY A 55 -3.56 19.00 12.81
N GLY A 56 -3.48 17.67 12.91
CA GLY A 56 -4.61 16.76 12.69
C GLY A 56 -4.94 16.48 11.22
N PRO A 57 -6.00 15.71 10.98
CA PRO A 57 -6.43 15.37 9.64
C PRO A 57 -6.71 16.61 8.80
N GLY A 58 -6.17 16.66 7.58
CA GLY A 58 -6.35 17.81 6.69
C GLY A 58 -5.24 18.88 6.77
N ALA A 59 -4.36 18.85 7.75
CA ALA A 59 -3.21 19.76 7.80
C ALA A 59 -2.21 19.51 6.65
N ASP A 60 -1.47 20.54 6.27
CA ASP A 60 -0.35 20.39 5.34
C ASP A 60 0.76 19.57 5.99
N MET A 61 1.01 18.40 5.43
CA MET A 61 1.99 17.44 5.97
C MET A 61 3.42 17.98 5.92
N THR A 62 3.70 18.93 5.04
CA THR A 62 4.99 19.62 4.91
C THR A 62 5.00 20.99 5.58
N ALA A 63 3.97 21.32 6.38
CA ALA A 63 3.99 22.52 7.21
C ALA A 63 5.12 22.44 8.25
N LYS A 64 5.72 23.59 8.58
CA LYS A 64 6.82 23.70 9.54
C LYS A 64 6.53 22.98 10.86
N SER A 65 5.32 23.12 11.39
CA SER A 65 4.92 22.49 12.66
C SER A 65 4.98 20.95 12.60
N ASN A 66 4.57 20.36 11.48
CA ASN A 66 4.63 18.90 11.31
C ASN A 66 6.06 18.41 11.08
N LEU A 67 6.85 19.12 10.26
CA LEU A 67 8.26 18.78 10.04
C LEU A 67 9.07 18.87 11.34
N GLU A 68 8.89 19.93 12.14
CA GLU A 68 9.54 20.10 13.44
C GLU A 68 9.09 19.04 14.45
N TYR A 69 7.80 18.64 14.43
CA TYR A 69 7.31 17.54 15.26
C TYR A 69 8.04 16.23 14.94
N ASN A 70 8.14 15.86 13.68
CA ASN A 70 8.86 14.65 13.24
C ASN A 70 10.34 14.72 13.61
N LEU A 71 11.04 15.82 13.28
CA LEU A 71 12.45 16.00 13.55
C LEU A 71 12.79 15.99 15.04
N ARG A 72 11.93 16.54 15.91
CA ARG A 72 12.04 16.50 17.38
C ARG A 72 12.12 15.08 17.91
N HIS A 73 11.44 14.12 17.24
CA HIS A 73 11.47 12.71 17.59
C HIS A 73 12.54 11.90 16.80
N GLY A 74 13.40 12.63 16.05
CA GLY A 74 14.46 12.00 15.25
C GLY A 74 13.95 11.25 14.03
N VAL A 75 12.78 11.63 13.53
CA VAL A 75 12.19 11.12 12.28
C VAL A 75 12.59 12.08 11.16
N LYS A 76 13.32 11.56 10.17
CA LYS A 76 13.87 12.35 9.05
C LYS A 76 13.31 11.97 7.69
N HIS A 77 12.37 11.05 7.64
CA HIS A 77 11.74 10.55 6.42
C HIS A 77 10.23 10.74 6.51
N LEU A 78 9.62 11.21 5.44
CA LEU A 78 8.21 11.57 5.40
C LEU A 78 7.51 10.94 4.20
N THR A 79 6.39 10.29 4.47
CA THR A 79 5.36 9.98 3.47
C THR A 79 4.27 11.03 3.55
N ALA A 80 4.05 11.76 2.47
CA ALA A 80 3.04 12.82 2.42
C ALA A 80 1.99 12.55 1.33
N GLN A 81 0.96 13.37 1.31
CA GLN A 81 -0.12 13.30 0.31
C GLN A 81 -0.24 14.67 -0.36
N VAL A 82 -0.28 14.68 -1.70
CA VAL A 82 -0.61 15.86 -2.49
C VAL A 82 -2.11 16.11 -2.34
N ARG A 83 -2.50 17.32 -1.96
CA ARG A 83 -3.91 17.66 -1.68
C ARG A 83 -4.57 18.44 -2.81
N LYS A 84 -3.79 19.25 -3.52
CA LYS A 84 -4.29 19.98 -4.67
C LYS A 84 -4.26 19.09 -5.90
N LEU A 85 -5.43 18.62 -6.29
CA LEU A 85 -5.60 17.73 -7.42
C LEU A 85 -6.24 18.49 -8.59
N GLY A 86 -5.70 18.25 -9.78
CA GLY A 86 -6.32 18.62 -11.04
C GLY A 86 -7.33 17.58 -11.52
N PRO A 87 -7.76 17.66 -12.78
CA PRO A 87 -8.68 16.69 -13.37
C PRO A 87 -8.16 15.26 -13.22
N ASP A 88 -9.11 14.34 -13.03
CA ASP A 88 -8.86 12.89 -12.91
C ASP A 88 -7.81 12.53 -11.84
N GLY A 89 -7.61 13.40 -10.84
CA GLY A 89 -6.65 13.21 -9.73
C GLY A 89 -5.19 13.45 -10.10
N ALA A 90 -4.92 14.23 -11.13
CA ALA A 90 -3.57 14.66 -11.48
C ALA A 90 -3.02 15.57 -10.36
N TRP A 91 -1.80 15.29 -9.88
CA TRP A 91 -1.16 16.12 -8.86
C TRP A 91 -0.77 17.49 -9.41
N ASP A 92 -0.97 18.53 -8.60
CA ASP A 92 -0.47 19.86 -8.90
C ASP A 92 1.06 19.89 -8.75
N ALA A 93 1.77 20.26 -9.81
CA ALA A 93 3.22 20.22 -9.83
C ALA A 93 3.87 21.28 -8.92
N ASP A 94 3.23 22.44 -8.80
CA ASP A 94 3.74 23.53 -7.97
C ASP A 94 3.58 23.19 -6.48
N GLU A 95 2.46 22.56 -6.11
CA GLU A 95 2.29 22.04 -4.75
C GLU A 95 3.33 20.97 -4.44
N LEU A 96 3.53 20.02 -5.33
CA LEU A 96 4.50 18.95 -5.12
C LEU A 96 5.93 19.50 -4.97
N LYS A 97 6.30 20.48 -5.80
CA LYS A 97 7.57 21.18 -5.67
C LYS A 97 7.68 21.93 -4.34
N ARG A 98 6.64 22.65 -3.94
CA ARG A 98 6.59 23.35 -2.63
C ARG A 98 6.79 22.37 -1.47
N MET A 99 6.11 21.20 -1.52
CA MET A 99 6.26 20.15 -0.51
C MET A 99 7.71 19.67 -0.41
N LYS A 100 8.35 19.43 -1.56
CA LYS A 100 9.76 19.03 -1.62
C LYS A 100 10.68 20.13 -1.04
N ASP A 101 10.49 21.39 -1.47
CA ASP A 101 11.27 22.52 -1.00
C ASP A 101 11.15 22.71 0.54
N ASN A 102 9.95 22.49 1.10
CA ASN A 102 9.73 22.57 2.55
C ASN A 102 10.49 21.45 3.29
N CYS A 103 10.44 20.24 2.78
CA CYS A 103 11.19 19.12 3.35
C CYS A 103 12.70 19.37 3.29
N ASP A 104 13.23 19.82 2.15
CA ASP A 104 14.65 20.10 1.98
C ASP A 104 15.15 21.19 2.92
N LYS A 105 14.41 22.30 3.04
CA LYS A 105 14.72 23.38 3.98
C LYS A 105 14.77 22.93 5.43
N ALA A 106 13.94 21.94 5.79
CA ALA A 106 13.90 21.38 7.13
C ALA A 106 14.96 20.27 7.34
N GLY A 107 15.66 19.82 6.31
CA GLY A 107 16.57 18.66 6.37
C GLY A 107 15.83 17.33 6.49
N MET A 108 14.63 17.26 5.93
CA MET A 108 13.74 16.10 5.89
C MET A 108 13.78 15.45 4.52
N ASN A 109 13.82 14.13 4.46
CA ASN A 109 13.70 13.38 3.23
C ASN A 109 12.20 13.19 2.87
N PHE A 110 11.78 13.73 1.73
CA PHE A 110 10.47 13.47 1.15
C PHE A 110 10.52 12.12 0.42
N GLU A 111 10.26 11.05 1.13
CA GLU A 111 10.58 9.68 0.70
C GLU A 111 9.46 9.05 -0.13
N ALA A 112 8.21 9.25 0.28
CA ALA A 112 7.07 8.63 -0.36
C ALA A 112 5.87 9.56 -0.49
N ILE A 113 5.01 9.28 -1.47
CA ILE A 113 3.73 9.97 -1.67
C ILE A 113 2.61 8.95 -1.60
N ARG A 114 1.60 9.23 -0.76
CA ARG A 114 0.34 8.52 -0.78
C ARG A 114 -0.52 9.03 -1.93
N MET A 115 -0.95 8.13 -2.80
CA MET A 115 -1.91 8.39 -3.87
C MET A 115 -3.32 8.00 -3.41
N ASP A 116 -4.34 8.75 -3.86
CA ASP A 116 -5.73 8.35 -3.65
C ASP A 116 -6.05 7.06 -4.42
N ALA A 117 -6.90 6.22 -3.82
CA ALA A 117 -7.16 4.85 -4.28
C ALA A 117 -8.47 4.70 -5.05
N ASP A 118 -8.98 5.77 -5.61
CA ASP A 118 -10.27 5.79 -6.32
C ASP A 118 -10.27 4.99 -7.63
N TYR A 119 -9.11 4.76 -8.24
CA TYR A 119 -9.00 3.94 -9.46
C TYR A 119 -9.71 2.58 -9.33
N ILE A 120 -9.57 1.91 -8.18
CA ILE A 120 -10.16 0.58 -7.96
C ILE A 120 -11.69 0.60 -7.99
N MET A 121 -12.30 1.76 -7.77
CA MET A 121 -13.75 1.96 -7.84
C MET A 121 -14.27 2.03 -9.28
N LEU A 122 -13.41 2.34 -10.25
CA LEU A 122 -13.80 2.65 -11.62
C LEU A 122 -14.00 1.39 -12.46
N ARG A 123 -15.10 1.35 -13.20
CA ARG A 123 -15.38 0.33 -14.20
C ARG A 123 -14.60 0.60 -15.49
N PRO A 124 -14.37 -0.40 -16.35
CA PRO A 124 -13.80 -0.18 -17.68
C PRO A 124 -14.53 0.92 -18.44
N GLY A 125 -13.79 1.85 -19.03
CA GLY A 125 -14.33 2.99 -19.79
C GLY A 125 -13.45 4.23 -19.71
N SER A 126 -13.85 5.27 -20.42
CA SER A 126 -13.06 6.49 -20.60
C SER A 126 -12.69 7.23 -19.29
N GLU A 127 -13.51 7.12 -18.24
CA GLU A 127 -13.20 7.70 -16.94
C GLU A 127 -12.00 6.99 -16.30
N ARG A 128 -12.02 5.65 -16.29
CA ARG A 128 -10.91 4.83 -15.80
C ARG A 128 -9.63 5.09 -16.59
N ASP A 129 -9.75 5.22 -17.91
CA ASP A 129 -8.59 5.45 -18.77
C ASP A 129 -7.94 6.79 -18.48
N ARG A 130 -8.71 7.88 -18.37
CA ARG A 130 -8.19 9.20 -17.98
C ARG A 130 -7.55 9.18 -16.59
N ARG A 131 -8.18 8.47 -15.64
CA ARG A 131 -7.61 8.31 -14.30
C ARG A 131 -6.27 7.59 -14.32
N LEU A 132 -6.14 6.55 -15.15
CA LEU A 132 -4.90 5.81 -15.32
C LEU A 132 -3.79 6.69 -15.94
N GLU A 133 -4.12 7.51 -16.95
CA GLU A 133 -3.20 8.49 -17.53
C GLU A 133 -2.73 9.52 -16.50
N ALA A 134 -3.63 10.02 -15.64
CA ALA A 134 -3.27 10.92 -14.56
C ALA A 134 -2.31 10.26 -13.55
N ILE A 135 -2.54 8.98 -13.21
CA ILE A 135 -1.65 8.21 -12.34
C ILE A 135 -0.26 8.06 -12.96
N ILE A 136 -0.17 7.75 -14.25
CA ILE A 136 1.10 7.67 -14.99
C ILE A 136 1.83 9.02 -14.93
N GLY A 137 1.12 10.13 -15.16
CA GLY A 137 1.68 11.48 -15.03
C GLY A 137 2.14 11.80 -13.59
N ASN A 138 1.45 11.29 -12.58
CA ASN A 138 1.82 11.47 -11.18
C ASN A 138 3.13 10.74 -10.83
N ILE A 139 3.37 9.54 -11.38
CA ILE A 139 4.64 8.82 -11.20
C ILE A 139 5.81 9.61 -11.79
N GLN A 140 5.63 10.23 -12.96
CA GLN A 140 6.63 11.09 -13.57
C GLN A 140 6.95 12.29 -12.67
N LYS A 141 5.92 12.96 -12.13
CA LYS A 141 6.09 14.09 -11.20
C LYS A 141 6.78 13.65 -9.89
N ALA A 142 6.46 12.48 -9.34
CA ALA A 142 7.16 11.94 -8.18
C ALA A 142 8.66 11.79 -8.42
N SER A 143 9.03 11.22 -9.58
CA SER A 143 10.44 11.08 -9.99
C SER A 143 11.15 12.44 -10.11
N GLN A 144 10.49 13.46 -10.68
CA GLN A 144 11.06 14.80 -10.87
C GLN A 144 11.43 15.49 -9.55
N VAL A 145 10.72 15.19 -8.46
CA VAL A 145 11.04 15.71 -7.12
C VAL A 145 11.86 14.71 -6.29
N GLY A 146 12.35 13.63 -6.90
CA GLY A 146 13.22 12.64 -6.25
C GLY A 146 12.53 11.66 -5.30
N VAL A 147 11.20 11.62 -5.29
CA VAL A 147 10.43 10.66 -4.50
C VAL A 147 10.54 9.26 -5.12
N LYS A 148 10.80 8.25 -4.27
CA LYS A 148 11.11 6.89 -4.70
C LYS A 148 9.97 5.88 -4.53
N VAL A 149 8.93 6.23 -3.78
CA VAL A 149 7.80 5.34 -3.51
C VAL A 149 6.48 6.08 -3.66
N VAL A 150 5.54 5.49 -4.37
CA VAL A 150 4.14 5.90 -4.40
C VAL A 150 3.31 4.80 -3.75
N THR A 151 2.63 5.13 -2.65
CA THR A 151 1.75 4.20 -1.95
C THR A 151 0.30 4.39 -2.39
N HIS A 152 -0.47 3.32 -2.40
CA HIS A 152 -1.90 3.33 -2.73
C HIS A 152 -2.60 2.15 -2.05
N HIS A 153 -3.91 2.14 -2.05
CA HIS A 153 -4.68 1.03 -1.48
C HIS A 153 -5.79 0.54 -2.44
N TRP A 154 -6.30 -0.66 -2.19
CA TRP A 154 -7.27 -1.34 -3.04
C TRP A 154 -8.65 -1.53 -2.40
N THR A 155 -8.96 -0.83 -1.33
CA THR A 155 -10.21 -0.98 -0.60
C THR A 155 -11.38 -0.38 -1.39
N VAL A 156 -12.39 -1.20 -1.71
CA VAL A 156 -13.61 -0.78 -2.46
C VAL A 156 -14.80 -0.46 -1.54
N ILE A 157 -14.64 -0.66 -0.23
CA ILE A 157 -15.61 -0.27 0.79
C ILE A 157 -14.93 0.65 1.81
N PRO A 158 -15.66 1.46 2.57
CA PRO A 158 -15.07 2.23 3.66
C PRO A 158 -14.34 1.32 4.66
N ILE A 159 -13.15 1.73 5.09
CA ILE A 159 -12.42 1.05 6.16
C ILE A 159 -13.27 1.07 7.43
N ARG A 160 -13.71 -0.12 7.88
CA ARG A 160 -14.66 -0.26 8.98
C ARG A 160 -13.95 -0.41 10.33
N ARG A 161 -14.34 0.46 11.28
CA ARG A 161 -14.04 0.31 12.71
C ARG A 161 -15.35 0.61 13.44
N ASN A 162 -16.20 -0.42 13.53
CA ASN A 162 -17.58 -0.31 14.01
C ASN A 162 -17.72 -0.53 15.52
N ALA A 163 -16.61 -0.75 16.22
CA ALA A 163 -16.57 -0.93 17.66
C ALA A 163 -15.44 -0.09 18.31
N ARG A 164 -15.47 -0.02 19.64
CA ARG A 164 -14.44 0.59 20.48
C ARG A 164 -14.17 -0.34 21.66
N GLN A 165 -12.93 -0.36 22.13
CA GLN A 165 -12.55 -1.07 23.36
C GLN A 165 -11.75 -0.12 24.25
N ASP A 166 -11.95 -0.25 25.56
CA ASP A 166 -11.16 0.46 26.55
C ASP A 166 -9.76 -0.17 26.66
N GLY A 167 -8.75 0.69 26.72
CA GLY A 167 -7.36 0.30 26.82
C GLY A 167 -6.69 0.77 28.10
N ARG A 168 -5.40 0.49 28.23
CA ARG A 168 -4.60 0.92 29.39
C ARG A 168 -4.60 2.44 29.53
N GLY A 169 -4.63 2.94 30.77
CA GLY A 169 -4.52 4.37 31.05
C GLY A 169 -5.65 5.22 30.49
N GLY A 170 -6.82 4.65 30.23
CA GLY A 170 -7.99 5.38 29.71
C GLY A 170 -7.99 5.64 28.21
N VAL A 171 -7.06 5.04 27.45
CA VAL A 171 -7.10 5.12 25.98
C VAL A 171 -8.25 4.30 25.41
N THR A 172 -8.67 4.66 24.20
CA THR A 172 -9.68 3.92 23.44
C THR A 172 -9.06 3.33 22.18
N TYR A 173 -9.26 2.04 21.97
CA TYR A 173 -8.86 1.33 20.76
C TYR A 173 -9.98 1.34 19.73
N ALA A 174 -9.65 1.67 18.49
CA ALA A 174 -10.54 1.41 17.37
C ALA A 174 -10.62 -0.11 17.13
N ALA A 175 -11.82 -0.62 16.92
CA ALA A 175 -12.06 -2.05 16.81
C ALA A 175 -13.03 -2.37 15.68
N PHE A 176 -12.95 -3.58 15.19
CA PHE A 176 -13.90 -4.16 14.25
C PHE A 176 -14.43 -5.48 14.78
N LYS A 177 -15.72 -5.67 14.63
CA LYS A 177 -16.39 -6.95 14.86
C LYS A 177 -17.37 -7.18 13.72
N LEU A 178 -17.25 -8.31 13.03
CA LEU A 178 -18.20 -8.66 11.98
C LEU A 178 -19.61 -8.71 12.55
N GLU A 179 -20.52 -7.96 11.96
CA GLU A 179 -21.93 -7.88 12.35
C GLU A 179 -22.63 -9.22 12.05
N GLU A 180 -23.47 -9.69 12.95
CA GLU A 180 -24.28 -10.91 12.72
C GLU A 180 -25.20 -10.78 11.51
N ASN A 181 -25.71 -9.58 11.30
CA ASN A 181 -26.58 -9.23 10.18
C ASN A 181 -25.83 -8.61 8.99
N TRP A 182 -24.53 -8.91 8.80
CA TRP A 182 -23.71 -8.32 7.74
C TRP A 182 -24.33 -8.46 6.32
N LYS A 183 -25.17 -9.48 6.10
CA LYS A 183 -25.86 -9.70 4.81
C LYS A 183 -26.91 -8.66 4.50
N ASP A 184 -27.43 -7.98 5.55
CA ASP A 184 -28.46 -6.95 5.44
C ASP A 184 -27.87 -5.56 5.30
N LEU A 185 -26.52 -5.43 5.36
CA LEU A 185 -25.87 -4.15 5.19
C LEU A 185 -26.08 -3.62 3.76
N PRO A 186 -26.29 -2.30 3.62
CA PRO A 186 -26.47 -1.70 2.30
C PRO A 186 -25.21 -1.88 1.43
N VAL A 187 -25.43 -1.98 0.13
CA VAL A 187 -24.34 -2.00 -0.85
C VAL A 187 -23.53 -0.69 -0.72
N GLY A 188 -22.22 -0.81 -0.70
CA GLY A 188 -21.29 0.33 -0.60
C GLY A 188 -21.24 1.17 -1.88
N THR A 189 -20.49 2.26 -1.83
CA THR A 189 -20.40 3.25 -2.93
C THR A 189 -19.78 2.68 -4.22
N ALA A 190 -18.95 1.63 -4.12
CA ALA A 190 -18.42 0.93 -5.28
C ALA A 190 -19.47 0.11 -6.05
N GLY A 191 -20.67 -0.05 -5.48
CA GLY A 191 -21.69 -0.96 -6.01
C GLY A 191 -21.31 -2.42 -5.78
N LYS A 192 -21.85 -3.31 -6.63
CA LYS A 192 -21.45 -4.72 -6.63
C LYS A 192 -20.13 -4.86 -7.38
N VAL A 193 -19.13 -5.44 -6.72
CA VAL A 193 -17.80 -5.70 -7.28
C VAL A 193 -17.48 -7.17 -7.03
N SER A 194 -17.43 -7.97 -8.09
CA SER A 194 -17.01 -9.36 -8.00
C SER A 194 -15.49 -9.50 -7.80
N SER A 195 -15.03 -10.66 -7.37
CA SER A 195 -13.60 -10.96 -7.31
C SER A 195 -12.92 -10.83 -8.68
N ASP A 196 -13.59 -11.27 -9.74
CA ASP A 196 -13.08 -11.15 -11.11
C ASP A 196 -12.97 -9.69 -11.56
N ASP A 197 -13.98 -8.85 -11.32
CA ASP A 197 -13.93 -7.40 -11.59
C ASP A 197 -12.77 -6.76 -10.84
N TYR A 198 -12.58 -7.16 -9.59
CA TYR A 198 -11.52 -6.64 -8.72
C TYR A 198 -10.13 -6.95 -9.28
N TRP A 199 -9.90 -8.23 -9.62
CA TRP A 199 -8.62 -8.67 -10.19
C TRP A 199 -8.38 -8.14 -11.60
N GLU A 200 -9.42 -7.94 -12.42
CA GLU A 200 -9.31 -7.26 -13.72
C GLU A 200 -8.76 -5.83 -13.55
N ARG A 201 -9.32 -5.08 -12.60
CA ARG A 201 -8.91 -3.69 -12.34
C ARG A 201 -7.46 -3.62 -11.87
N ILE A 202 -7.06 -4.50 -10.93
CA ILE A 202 -5.68 -4.60 -10.45
C ILE A 202 -4.73 -4.99 -11.60
N THR A 203 -5.09 -5.98 -12.39
CA THR A 203 -4.27 -6.47 -13.50
C THR A 203 -4.03 -5.39 -14.54
N THR A 204 -5.09 -4.70 -14.95
CA THR A 204 -5.01 -3.57 -15.90
C THR A 204 -4.11 -2.46 -15.36
N PHE A 205 -4.28 -2.10 -14.08
CA PHE A 205 -3.45 -1.10 -13.43
C PHE A 205 -1.97 -1.49 -13.44
N LEU A 206 -1.63 -2.68 -12.95
CA LEU A 206 -0.24 -3.10 -12.82
C LEU A 206 0.48 -3.19 -14.17
N HIS A 207 -0.19 -3.72 -15.19
CA HIS A 207 0.40 -3.78 -16.54
C HIS A 207 0.66 -2.41 -17.15
N ALA A 208 -0.18 -1.41 -16.86
CA ALA A 208 0.01 -0.05 -17.35
C ALA A 208 1.06 0.72 -16.54
N VAL A 209 1.06 0.57 -15.22
CA VAL A 209 1.79 1.44 -14.29
C VAL A 209 3.22 0.94 -14.03
N ILE A 210 3.44 -0.38 -13.87
CA ILE A 210 4.75 -0.90 -13.46
C ILE A 210 5.86 -0.66 -14.50
N PRO A 211 5.64 -0.73 -15.82
CA PRO A 211 6.64 -0.31 -16.80
C PRO A 211 7.06 1.16 -16.65
N VAL A 212 6.11 2.04 -16.34
CA VAL A 212 6.37 3.47 -16.08
C VAL A 212 7.17 3.64 -14.79
N CYS A 213 6.81 2.91 -13.74
CA CYS A 213 7.56 2.88 -12.49
C CYS A 213 9.04 2.50 -12.70
N LYS A 214 9.29 1.49 -13.53
CA LYS A 214 10.64 1.10 -13.93
C LYS A 214 11.37 2.21 -14.70
N GLN A 215 10.69 2.86 -15.64
CA GLN A 215 11.27 3.94 -16.44
C GLN A 215 11.72 5.13 -15.60
N TYR A 216 10.93 5.49 -14.58
CA TYR A 216 11.15 6.67 -13.74
C TYR A 216 11.80 6.37 -12.39
N ASP A 217 12.20 5.12 -12.13
CA ASP A 217 12.81 4.67 -10.88
C ASP A 217 11.95 5.01 -9.64
N VAL A 218 10.65 4.74 -9.72
CA VAL A 218 9.67 4.94 -8.66
C VAL A 218 8.98 3.62 -8.36
N ARG A 219 8.98 3.18 -7.10
CA ARG A 219 8.33 1.95 -6.67
C ARG A 219 6.84 2.19 -6.42
N MET A 220 6.00 1.29 -6.87
CA MET A 220 4.57 1.27 -6.53
C MET A 220 4.36 0.33 -5.34
N ALA A 221 3.71 0.84 -4.29
CA ALA A 221 3.56 0.13 -3.02
C ALA A 221 2.08 0.01 -2.65
N ALA A 222 1.50 -1.16 -2.85
CA ALA A 222 0.11 -1.42 -2.52
C ALA A 222 -0.10 -1.65 -1.03
N HIS A 223 -1.01 -0.90 -0.41
CA HIS A 223 -1.55 -1.23 0.91
C HIS A 223 -2.57 -2.37 0.76
N PRO A 224 -2.62 -3.36 1.64
CA PRO A 224 -3.61 -4.42 1.58
C PRO A 224 -5.04 -3.88 1.74
N TYR A 225 -6.02 -4.68 1.30
CA TYR A 225 -7.43 -4.43 1.54
C TYR A 225 -7.70 -4.36 3.06
N ASP A 226 -8.46 -3.38 3.52
CA ASP A 226 -8.66 -3.13 4.95
C ASP A 226 -10.16 -2.94 5.28
N PRO A 227 -10.76 -3.78 6.13
CA PRO A 227 -10.19 -5.01 6.71
C PRO A 227 -10.22 -6.18 5.70
N PRO A 228 -9.22 -7.05 5.71
CA PRO A 228 -9.20 -8.24 4.87
C PRO A 228 -10.08 -9.37 5.43
N GLY A 229 -10.32 -10.40 4.61
CA GLY A 229 -11.04 -11.60 5.04
C GLY A 229 -12.53 -11.41 5.31
N LEU A 230 -13.13 -10.31 4.85
CA LEU A 230 -14.57 -10.12 4.93
C LEU A 230 -15.31 -11.16 4.09
N PRO A 231 -16.52 -11.59 4.51
CA PRO A 231 -17.33 -12.53 3.72
C PRO A 231 -17.64 -11.98 2.33
N PHE A 232 -17.65 -12.86 1.33
CA PHE A 232 -18.06 -12.48 -0.03
C PHE A 232 -19.46 -11.87 -0.04
N GLY A 233 -19.56 -10.72 -0.70
CA GLY A 233 -20.80 -9.94 -0.77
C GLY A 233 -20.99 -8.96 0.38
N TYR A 234 -20.03 -8.85 1.31
CA TYR A 234 -20.07 -7.83 2.36
C TYR A 234 -20.18 -6.45 1.72
N GLN A 235 -21.28 -5.73 1.99
CA GLN A 235 -21.64 -4.47 1.32
C GLN A 235 -21.55 -4.50 -0.22
N GLY A 236 -21.77 -5.67 -0.82
CA GLY A 236 -21.78 -5.88 -2.27
C GLY A 236 -20.41 -6.16 -2.90
N ALA A 237 -19.33 -6.17 -2.13
CA ALA A 237 -17.99 -6.43 -2.63
C ALA A 237 -17.50 -7.83 -2.26
N GLU A 238 -16.82 -8.49 -3.18
CA GLU A 238 -16.03 -9.68 -2.92
C GLU A 238 -14.59 -9.26 -2.64
N ASN A 239 -13.95 -9.98 -1.73
CA ASN A 239 -12.61 -9.67 -1.28
C ASN A 239 -11.56 -10.23 -2.25
N TRP A 240 -10.41 -9.57 -2.38
CA TRP A 240 -9.32 -10.00 -3.25
C TRP A 240 -8.38 -11.02 -2.61
N ASP A 241 -8.38 -11.13 -1.30
CA ASP A 241 -7.48 -11.97 -0.50
C ASP A 241 -7.96 -13.42 -0.34
N SER A 242 -8.89 -13.87 -1.18
CA SER A 242 -9.35 -15.26 -1.20
C SER A 242 -8.33 -16.21 -1.86
N PRO A 243 -8.08 -17.38 -1.30
CA PRO A 243 -8.67 -17.97 -0.09
C PRO A 243 -8.05 -17.43 1.22
N SER A 244 -6.98 -16.68 1.16
CA SER A 244 -6.34 -16.02 2.31
C SER A 244 -5.56 -14.80 1.86
N ILE A 245 -5.27 -13.88 2.80
CA ILE A 245 -4.46 -12.69 2.50
C ILE A 245 -3.08 -13.07 1.96
N PHE A 246 -2.49 -14.16 2.43
CA PHE A 246 -1.19 -14.61 1.94
C PHE A 246 -1.23 -15.02 0.47
N GLU A 247 -2.25 -15.78 0.07
CA GLU A 247 -2.46 -16.15 -1.33
C GLU A 247 -2.80 -14.92 -2.19
N GLY A 248 -3.53 -13.96 -1.62
CA GLY A 248 -3.79 -12.66 -2.26
C GLY A 248 -2.49 -11.90 -2.57
N TYR A 249 -1.56 -11.81 -1.64
CA TYR A 249 -0.24 -11.21 -1.87
C TYR A 249 0.55 -11.92 -2.98
N LYS A 250 0.59 -13.25 -2.96
CA LYS A 250 1.27 -14.03 -4.00
C LYS A 250 0.66 -13.81 -5.37
N LYS A 251 -0.67 -13.82 -5.46
CA LYS A 251 -1.39 -13.55 -6.71
C LYS A 251 -1.09 -12.15 -7.23
N TYR A 252 -1.11 -11.14 -6.36
CA TYR A 252 -0.85 -9.75 -6.72
C TYR A 252 0.57 -9.58 -7.28
N GLU A 253 1.60 -10.05 -6.58
CA GLU A 253 2.99 -9.88 -7.04
C GLU A 253 3.27 -10.60 -8.35
N ALA A 254 2.60 -11.74 -8.59
CA ALA A 254 2.78 -12.56 -9.78
C ALA A 254 2.21 -11.94 -11.06
N ILE A 255 1.29 -10.97 -10.96
CA ILE A 255 0.72 -10.28 -12.14
C ILE A 255 1.83 -9.58 -12.92
N VAL A 256 2.70 -8.86 -12.22
CA VAL A 256 3.91 -8.26 -12.81
C VAL A 256 5.06 -8.44 -11.81
N ASP A 257 5.86 -9.49 -11.97
CA ASP A 257 7.04 -9.72 -11.11
C ASP A 257 8.15 -8.72 -11.46
N SER A 258 8.20 -7.65 -10.68
CA SER A 258 9.12 -6.54 -10.86
C SER A 258 9.57 -6.00 -9.49
N PRO A 259 10.82 -5.53 -9.34
CA PRO A 259 11.25 -4.84 -8.13
C PRO A 259 10.53 -3.50 -7.90
N TYR A 260 9.80 -3.00 -8.89
CA TYR A 260 8.98 -1.79 -8.79
C TYR A 260 7.55 -2.06 -8.37
N ASN A 261 7.12 -3.34 -8.34
CA ASN A 261 5.83 -3.79 -7.83
C ASN A 261 5.99 -4.44 -6.46
N GLY A 262 5.36 -3.90 -5.44
CA GLY A 262 5.44 -4.41 -4.09
C GLY A 262 4.40 -3.79 -3.17
N PHE A 263 4.70 -3.80 -1.88
CA PHE A 263 3.71 -3.47 -0.85
C PHE A 263 4.19 -2.38 0.11
N GLN A 264 3.27 -1.48 0.44
CA GLN A 264 3.25 -0.84 1.73
C GLN A 264 2.65 -1.87 2.70
N LEU A 265 3.50 -2.70 3.28
CA LEU A 265 3.05 -3.82 4.10
C LEU A 265 2.56 -3.30 5.45
N CYS A 266 1.24 -3.13 5.58
CA CYS A 266 0.61 -2.87 6.86
C CYS A 266 0.53 -4.17 7.65
N LEU A 267 1.33 -4.27 8.72
CA LEU A 267 1.36 -5.45 9.58
C LEU A 267 0.04 -5.65 10.28
N GLY A 268 -0.59 -4.55 10.74
CA GLY A 268 -1.90 -4.58 11.37
C GLY A 268 -2.97 -5.12 10.42
N THR A 269 -3.11 -4.53 9.23
CA THR A 269 -4.08 -5.00 8.24
C THR A 269 -3.80 -6.45 7.83
N THR A 270 -2.53 -6.84 7.66
CA THR A 270 -2.19 -8.24 7.39
C THR A 270 -2.70 -9.15 8.51
N ALA A 271 -2.47 -8.78 9.75
CA ALA A 271 -2.90 -9.53 10.93
C ALA A 271 -4.43 -9.63 11.07
N GLU A 272 -5.16 -8.59 10.68
CA GLU A 272 -6.63 -8.57 10.65
C GLU A 272 -7.23 -9.68 9.77
N GLY A 273 -6.51 -10.13 8.74
CA GLY A 273 -6.89 -11.25 7.87
C GLY A 273 -6.50 -12.63 8.37
N LEU A 274 -5.87 -12.74 9.55
CA LEU A 274 -5.32 -13.99 10.08
C LEU A 274 -6.13 -14.47 11.29
N ARG A 275 -6.24 -15.81 11.42
CA ARG A 275 -6.88 -16.43 12.60
C ARG A 275 -5.96 -16.42 13.82
N ASN A 276 -4.67 -16.57 13.59
CA ASN A 276 -3.64 -16.53 14.62
C ASN A 276 -2.50 -15.59 14.16
N PRO A 277 -2.65 -14.26 14.34
CA PRO A 277 -1.65 -13.28 13.93
C PRO A 277 -0.25 -13.54 14.50
N ALA A 278 -0.14 -14.04 15.72
CA ALA A 278 1.14 -14.30 16.38
C ALA A 278 2.05 -15.25 15.59
N THR A 279 1.48 -16.19 14.89
CA THR A 279 2.23 -17.21 14.15
C THR A 279 2.14 -17.04 12.64
N GLU A 280 0.98 -16.66 12.11
CA GLU A 280 0.71 -16.65 10.67
C GLU A 280 1.32 -15.45 9.94
N VAL A 281 1.57 -14.33 10.64
CA VAL A 281 2.21 -13.14 10.03
C VAL A 281 3.67 -13.39 9.65
N ILE A 282 4.38 -14.23 10.40
CA ILE A 282 5.82 -14.44 10.24
C ILE A 282 6.17 -15.00 8.84
N PRO A 283 5.56 -16.09 8.35
CA PRO A 283 5.86 -16.61 7.00
C PRO A 283 5.50 -15.61 5.90
N ILE A 284 4.49 -14.75 6.10
CA ILE A 284 4.11 -13.70 5.13
C ILE A 284 5.24 -12.67 5.03
N VAL A 285 5.70 -12.16 6.17
CA VAL A 285 6.80 -11.17 6.20
C VAL A 285 8.07 -11.77 5.63
N GLN A 286 8.42 -13.01 5.99
CA GLN A 286 9.60 -13.71 5.45
C GLN A 286 9.55 -13.84 3.92
N TYR A 287 8.39 -14.20 3.40
CA TYR A 287 8.18 -14.36 1.97
C TYR A 287 8.34 -13.03 1.23
N LEU A 288 7.59 -12.00 1.63
CA LEU A 288 7.60 -10.71 0.95
C LEU A 288 8.93 -9.96 1.10
N ALA A 289 9.48 -9.93 2.31
CA ALA A 289 10.75 -9.26 2.58
C ALA A 289 11.92 -9.98 1.88
N GLY A 290 11.95 -11.33 1.91
CA GLY A 290 12.99 -12.11 1.23
C GLY A 290 13.01 -11.93 -0.29
N ARG A 291 11.87 -11.61 -0.90
CA ARG A 291 11.72 -11.31 -2.32
C ARG A 291 11.93 -9.83 -2.67
N GLY A 292 12.16 -8.96 -1.67
CA GLY A 292 12.31 -7.51 -1.88
C GLY A 292 11.00 -6.83 -2.28
N LYS A 293 9.86 -7.39 -1.89
CA LYS A 293 8.52 -6.86 -2.22
C LYS A 293 7.95 -5.92 -1.15
N VAL A 294 8.69 -5.65 -0.09
CA VAL A 294 8.31 -4.68 0.94
C VAL A 294 8.95 -3.34 0.63
N HIS A 295 8.14 -2.34 0.28
CA HIS A 295 8.61 -1.00 -0.08
C HIS A 295 8.38 0.03 1.03
N GLN A 296 7.52 -0.27 2.00
CA GLN A 296 7.30 0.49 3.22
C GLN A 296 6.59 -0.41 4.24
N ILE A 297 6.74 -0.11 5.54
CA ILE A 297 6.02 -0.82 6.61
C ILE A 297 5.10 0.16 7.35
N HIS A 298 3.86 -0.27 7.59
CA HIS A 298 3.01 0.26 8.65
C HIS A 298 3.07 -0.69 9.85
N MET A 299 3.62 -0.18 10.96
CA MET A 299 3.79 -0.97 12.19
C MET A 299 2.63 -0.71 13.15
N ARG A 300 1.51 -1.40 12.91
CA ARG A 300 0.35 -1.43 13.78
C ARG A 300 0.20 -2.83 14.36
N ASN A 301 -0.04 -2.95 15.67
CA ASN A 301 -0.38 -4.20 16.31
C ASN A 301 -1.88 -4.29 16.61
N ILE A 302 -2.40 -5.49 16.72
CA ILE A 302 -3.80 -5.76 17.03
C ILE A 302 -3.92 -6.83 18.12
N LYS A 303 -5.03 -6.78 18.86
CA LYS A 303 -5.53 -7.91 19.68
C LYS A 303 -6.68 -8.57 18.92
N GLY A 304 -6.71 -9.90 18.91
CA GLY A 304 -7.66 -10.67 18.11
C GLY A 304 -7.14 -10.93 16.69
N GLY A 305 -8.04 -11.05 15.73
CA GLY A 305 -7.71 -11.38 14.33
C GLY A 305 -8.93 -11.37 13.43
N LEU A 306 -9.01 -12.32 12.52
CA LEU A 306 -10.02 -12.38 11.47
C LEU A 306 -11.43 -12.11 12.01
N ASN A 307 -12.06 -11.07 11.47
CA ASN A 307 -13.42 -10.64 11.75
C ASN A 307 -13.70 -10.14 13.18
N ASN A 308 -12.71 -10.09 14.06
CA ASN A 308 -12.86 -9.54 15.42
C ASN A 308 -11.49 -9.11 15.96
N PHE A 309 -11.20 -7.81 15.93
CA PHE A 309 -9.92 -7.28 16.36
C PHE A 309 -10.04 -5.87 16.94
N ALA A 310 -9.02 -5.46 17.70
CA ALA A 310 -8.83 -4.08 18.17
C ALA A 310 -7.42 -3.60 17.84
N GLU A 311 -7.29 -2.35 17.37
CA GLU A 311 -6.03 -1.68 17.10
C GLU A 311 -5.43 -1.18 18.40
N VAL A 312 -4.32 -1.77 18.82
CA VAL A 312 -3.70 -1.49 20.11
C VAL A 312 -2.35 -0.79 19.97
N TYR A 313 -1.74 -0.41 21.06
CA TYR A 313 -0.35 0.04 21.04
C TYR A 313 0.58 -1.05 20.50
N PRO A 314 1.71 -0.70 19.87
CA PRO A 314 2.60 -1.68 19.24
C PRO A 314 3.15 -2.73 20.21
N ASP A 315 3.21 -2.43 21.50
CA ASP A 315 3.70 -3.32 22.55
C ASP A 315 2.61 -4.21 23.20
N GLU A 316 1.34 -4.10 22.79
CA GLU A 316 0.23 -4.80 23.42
C GLU A 316 -0.45 -5.88 22.57
N GLY A 317 -0.11 -5.99 21.31
CA GLY A 317 -0.82 -6.87 20.37
C GLY A 317 -0.21 -8.28 20.26
N GLU A 318 -0.78 -9.04 19.31
CA GLU A 318 -0.47 -10.45 19.11
C GLU A 318 0.88 -10.67 18.41
N MET A 319 1.35 -9.70 17.62
CA MET A 319 2.55 -9.88 16.80
C MET A 319 3.83 -9.59 17.57
N ASP A 320 4.83 -10.49 17.44
CA ASP A 320 6.19 -10.30 17.89
C ASP A 320 6.96 -9.39 16.91
N PHE A 321 6.94 -8.08 17.17
CA PHE A 321 7.64 -7.11 16.34
C PHE A 321 9.16 -7.26 16.37
N LEU A 322 9.75 -7.75 17.44
CA LEU A 322 11.20 -7.98 17.47
C LEU A 322 11.60 -9.06 16.47
N LYS A 323 10.81 -10.13 16.38
CA LYS A 323 11.02 -11.21 15.39
C LYS A 323 10.81 -10.70 13.96
N ILE A 324 9.79 -9.89 13.72
CA ILE A 324 9.54 -9.26 12.42
C ILE A 324 10.71 -8.34 12.04
N MET A 325 11.20 -7.53 12.96
CA MET A 325 12.30 -6.61 12.71
C MET A 325 13.62 -7.33 12.38
N ARG A 326 13.88 -8.50 12.96
CA ARG A 326 15.02 -9.34 12.56
C ARG A 326 14.90 -9.81 11.10
N ILE A 327 13.69 -10.18 10.66
CA ILE A 327 13.43 -10.56 9.26
C ILE A 327 13.68 -9.38 8.33
N LEU A 328 13.17 -8.20 8.66
CA LEU A 328 13.37 -6.98 7.87
C LEU A 328 14.85 -6.59 7.82
N ARG A 329 15.56 -6.64 8.94
CA ARG A 329 17.01 -6.39 9.01
C ARG A 329 17.80 -7.30 8.07
N ASP A 330 17.45 -8.58 8.03
CA ASP A 330 18.19 -9.60 7.26
C ASP A 330 17.79 -9.60 5.76
N SER A 331 16.76 -8.86 5.40
CA SER A 331 16.20 -8.75 4.04
C SER A 331 16.82 -7.59 3.23
N PRO A 332 16.43 -7.43 1.95
CA PRO A 332 16.76 -6.24 1.15
C PRO A 332 15.99 -4.98 1.54
N PHE A 333 15.14 -4.99 2.57
CA PHE A 333 14.32 -3.85 2.98
C PHE A 333 15.20 -2.64 3.37
N ASN A 334 14.93 -1.48 2.77
CA ASN A 334 15.77 -0.28 2.91
C ASN A 334 14.94 1.02 3.01
N MET A 335 13.72 0.93 3.50
CA MET A 335 12.77 2.03 3.51
C MET A 335 12.25 2.30 4.92
N SER A 336 11.29 3.21 5.02
CA SER A 336 10.71 3.62 6.29
C SER A 336 9.75 2.60 6.89
N ILE A 337 9.76 2.57 8.23
CA ILE A 337 8.77 1.92 9.07
C ILE A 337 8.02 3.05 9.78
N CYS A 338 6.73 3.17 9.49
CA CYS A 338 5.87 4.22 10.03
C CYS A 338 4.94 3.64 11.11
N PRO A 339 4.73 4.34 12.25
CA PRO A 339 3.60 4.02 13.10
C PRO A 339 2.30 4.31 12.31
N ASP A 340 1.40 3.35 12.34
CA ASP A 340 0.10 3.45 11.68
C ASP A 340 -0.98 3.99 12.66
N HIS A 341 -2.16 3.41 12.71
CA HIS A 341 -3.17 3.85 13.67
C HIS A 341 -2.70 3.71 15.12
N MET A 342 -2.85 4.76 15.89
CA MET A 342 -2.54 4.75 17.31
C MET A 342 -3.83 4.94 18.14
N PRO A 343 -3.89 4.40 19.35
CA PRO A 343 -5.02 4.63 20.27
C PRO A 343 -5.32 6.11 20.49
N THR A 344 -6.56 6.41 20.88
CA THR A 344 -7.02 7.77 21.17
C THR A 344 -7.17 7.98 22.66
N HIS A 345 -6.89 9.20 23.14
CA HIS A 345 -7.11 9.64 24.52
C HIS A 345 -7.64 11.07 24.55
N SER A 346 -8.48 11.41 25.51
CA SER A 346 -9.06 12.76 25.63
C SER A 346 -8.00 13.86 25.83
N GLU A 347 -6.90 13.53 26.51
CA GLU A 347 -5.77 14.44 26.74
C GLU A 347 -4.75 14.48 25.59
N ASP A 348 -4.93 13.63 24.55
CA ASP A 348 -4.11 13.60 23.35
C ASP A 348 -4.98 13.56 22.08
N PRO A 349 -5.81 14.59 21.85
CA PRO A 349 -6.80 14.58 20.76
C PRO A 349 -6.15 14.49 19.36
N GLY A 350 -4.90 14.93 19.23
CA GLY A 350 -4.10 14.79 17.99
C GLY A 350 -3.31 13.50 17.92
N ARG A 351 -3.34 12.66 18.95
CA ARG A 351 -2.53 11.43 19.08
C ARG A 351 -1.03 11.65 18.97
N LEU A 352 -0.55 12.88 19.23
CA LEU A 352 0.87 13.21 19.07
C LEU A 352 1.75 12.50 20.09
N GLN A 353 1.26 12.32 21.34
CA GLN A 353 1.96 11.53 22.34
C GLN A 353 1.99 10.04 21.95
N ALA A 354 0.87 9.50 21.47
CA ALA A 354 0.79 8.14 21.00
C ALA A 354 1.73 7.88 19.81
N TYR A 355 1.80 8.80 18.84
CA TYR A 355 2.76 8.70 17.73
C TYR A 355 4.21 8.87 18.18
N ALA A 356 4.49 9.76 19.12
CA ALA A 356 5.82 9.89 19.70
C ALA A 356 6.29 8.58 20.36
N PHE A 357 5.38 7.89 21.09
CA PHE A 357 5.63 6.55 21.60
C PHE A 357 5.93 5.54 20.47
N GLY A 358 5.13 5.54 19.39
CA GLY A 358 5.35 4.68 18.24
C GLY A 358 6.70 4.92 17.56
N TYR A 359 7.12 6.17 17.39
CA TYR A 359 8.45 6.49 16.86
C TYR A 359 9.56 5.97 17.76
N GLY A 360 9.46 6.20 19.07
CA GLY A 360 10.44 5.70 20.05
C GLY A 360 10.54 4.18 20.03
N TYR A 361 9.41 3.49 19.97
CA TYR A 361 9.32 2.04 19.92
C TYR A 361 10.01 1.46 18.66
N ILE A 362 9.69 2.00 17.48
CA ILE A 362 10.30 1.59 16.21
C ILE A 362 11.82 1.82 16.23
N LYS A 363 12.28 2.99 16.66
CA LYS A 363 13.71 3.32 16.78
C LYS A 363 14.43 2.37 17.71
N ALA A 364 13.84 2.05 18.86
CA ALA A 364 14.42 1.09 19.82
C ALA A 364 14.56 -0.30 19.20
N LEU A 365 13.55 -0.77 18.46
CA LEU A 365 13.60 -2.06 17.76
C LEU A 365 14.67 -2.08 16.66
N ILE A 366 14.76 -1.02 15.84
CA ILE A 366 15.82 -0.90 14.80
C ILE A 366 17.21 -0.97 15.45
N HIS A 367 17.40 -0.24 16.55
CA HIS A 367 18.66 -0.25 17.28
C HIS A 367 18.96 -1.64 17.86
N ALA A 368 17.99 -2.24 18.53
CA ALA A 368 18.12 -3.56 19.14
C ALA A 368 18.55 -4.62 18.13
N VAL A 369 17.84 -4.76 17.00
CA VAL A 369 18.16 -5.82 16.02
C VAL A 369 19.50 -5.58 15.32
N ASN A 370 19.91 -4.34 15.11
CA ASN A 370 21.22 -4.02 14.54
C ASN A 370 22.37 -4.20 15.53
N SER A 371 22.10 -4.18 16.84
CA SER A 371 23.13 -4.46 17.86
C SER A 371 23.41 -5.95 18.07
N GLU A 372 22.55 -6.82 17.54
CA GLU A 372 22.71 -8.28 17.61
C GLU A 372 23.76 -8.82 16.62
N VAL A 373 24.22 -8.00 15.68
CA VAL A 373 25.10 -8.41 14.56
C VAL A 373 26.23 -7.43 14.30
#